data_a08ebee1af330e5e7bba6fae4b7e878a
#
_entry.id   a08ebee1af330e5e7bba6fae4b7e878a
#
_cell.length_a   1.000
_cell.length_b   1.000
_cell.length_c   1.000
_cell.angle_alpha   90.00
_cell.angle_beta   90.00
_cell.angle_gamma   90.00
#
_symmetry.space_group_name_H-M   'P 1'
#
loop_
_entity.id
_entity.type
_entity.pdbx_description
1 polymer ?
#
loop_
_entity_poly.entity_id
_entity_poly.type
_entity_poly.pdbx_seq_one_letter_code
_entity_poly.pdbx_strand_id
1 'polypeptide(L)'
;LSQRYTKALARAMAYTKQVKGAVPLNNGFTNAYQSGDGVNLFTAVGDGIAGGGGHPQVYGGFNSNRPATAADLNETSLEDAIIAIAAYTDERGLLIAARPRRLIVPPNLMFVATRILDSELRVSTADNDINAIKNNGSIPEGYAVNHYLTDTNAFYIITDVPNGMKHFERTPLETSMDGDFDTGNVRYKARERYSFGVSDP
;
A
#
# COMPACT_ATOMS: atom_id res chain seq x y z
N LEU A 1 -2.08 -13.71 -35.99
CA LEU A 1 -2.64 -14.46 -34.85
C LEU A 1 -1.62 -14.63 -33.72
N SER A 2 -0.39 -15.09 -34.03
CA SER A 2 0.65 -15.35 -33.03
C SER A 2 1.02 -14.12 -32.16
N GLN A 3 1.23 -12.95 -32.76
CA GLN A 3 1.53 -11.71 -32.06
C GLN A 3 0.41 -11.27 -31.07
N ARG A 4 -0.84 -11.58 -31.40
CA ARG A 4 -1.98 -11.26 -30.54
C ARG A 4 -1.96 -12.11 -29.26
N TYR A 5 -1.64 -13.40 -29.39
CA TYR A 5 -1.53 -14.30 -28.22
C TYR A 5 -0.33 -13.97 -27.35
N THR A 6 0.80 -13.62 -27.93
CA THR A 6 2.00 -13.22 -27.18
C THR A 6 1.75 -11.94 -26.37
N LYS A 7 1.10 -10.94 -26.99
CA LYS A 7 0.71 -9.70 -26.28
C LYS A 7 -0.31 -9.96 -25.17
N ALA A 8 -1.26 -10.89 -25.39
CA ALA A 8 -2.24 -11.27 -24.37
C ALA A 8 -1.56 -11.97 -23.18
N LEU A 9 -0.59 -12.86 -23.44
CA LEU A 9 0.18 -13.54 -22.40
C LEU A 9 0.98 -12.52 -21.56
N ALA A 10 1.70 -11.60 -22.20
CA ALA A 10 2.46 -10.56 -21.50
C ALA A 10 1.54 -9.67 -20.63
N ARG A 11 0.35 -9.31 -21.14
CA ARG A 11 -0.65 -8.55 -20.39
C ARG A 11 -1.17 -9.32 -19.18
N ALA A 12 -1.43 -10.62 -19.33
CA ALA A 12 -1.89 -11.49 -18.24
C ALA A 12 -0.82 -11.61 -17.14
N MET A 13 0.46 -11.72 -17.49
CA MET A 13 1.57 -11.72 -16.54
C MET A 13 1.66 -10.40 -15.78
N ALA A 14 1.62 -9.27 -16.48
CA ALA A 14 1.62 -7.94 -15.85
C ALA A 14 0.42 -7.76 -14.91
N TYR A 15 -0.77 -8.17 -15.33
CA TYR A 15 -1.97 -8.15 -14.48
C TYR A 15 -1.77 -8.96 -13.20
N THR A 16 -1.29 -10.20 -13.31
CA THR A 16 -1.03 -11.07 -12.16
C THR A 16 -0.03 -10.43 -11.20
N LYS A 17 1.02 -9.80 -11.70
CA LYS A 17 2.02 -9.10 -10.89
C LYS A 17 1.40 -7.93 -10.12
N GLN A 18 0.55 -7.13 -10.77
CA GLN A 18 -0.14 -6.02 -10.11
C GLN A 18 -1.11 -6.50 -9.01
N VAL A 19 -1.91 -7.54 -9.30
CA VAL A 19 -2.81 -8.14 -8.30
C VAL A 19 -2.02 -8.67 -7.10
N LYS A 20 -0.91 -9.38 -7.36
CA LYS A 20 -0.03 -9.88 -6.29
C LYS A 20 0.63 -8.76 -5.48
N GLY A 21 0.99 -7.64 -6.12
CA GLY A 21 1.51 -6.46 -5.44
C GLY A 21 0.49 -5.77 -4.54
N ALA A 22 -0.81 -5.89 -4.83
CA ALA A 22 -1.87 -5.35 -3.99
C ALA A 22 -2.26 -6.27 -2.80
N VAL A 23 -1.84 -7.55 -2.81
CA VAL A 23 -2.20 -8.52 -1.75
C VAL A 23 -1.81 -8.06 -0.34
N PRO A 24 -0.60 -7.51 -0.08
CA PRO A 24 -0.25 -7.01 1.25
C PRO A 24 -1.21 -5.95 1.76
N LEU A 25 -1.63 -5.02 0.89
CA LEU A 25 -2.57 -3.97 1.25
C LEU A 25 -3.98 -4.53 1.49
N ASN A 26 -4.47 -5.40 0.61
CA ASN A 26 -5.81 -5.97 0.71
C ASN A 26 -6.01 -6.88 1.93
N ASN A 27 -4.97 -7.62 2.32
CA ASN A 27 -5.05 -8.63 3.39
C ASN A 27 -4.31 -8.22 4.67
N GLY A 28 -3.66 -7.07 4.68
CA GLY A 28 -2.81 -6.63 5.79
C GLY A 28 -3.55 -6.37 7.11
N PHE A 29 -4.87 -6.22 7.07
CA PHE A 29 -5.72 -6.08 8.27
C PHE A 29 -6.16 -7.40 8.89
N THR A 30 -5.79 -8.52 8.29
CA THR A 30 -6.23 -9.85 8.70
C THR A 30 -5.06 -10.80 8.89
N ASN A 31 -5.29 -11.93 9.58
CA ASN A 31 -4.31 -13.00 9.73
C ASN A 31 -3.88 -13.66 8.40
N ALA A 32 -4.50 -13.30 7.28
CA ALA A 32 -4.12 -13.80 5.97
C ALA A 32 -2.77 -13.22 5.47
N TYR A 33 -2.33 -12.10 6.04
CA TYR A 33 -1.04 -11.50 5.75
C TYR A 33 -0.41 -10.96 7.04
N GLN A 34 0.52 -11.73 7.59
CA GLN A 34 1.28 -11.36 8.79
C GLN A 34 2.66 -10.85 8.42
N SER A 35 3.16 -9.91 9.19
CA SER A 35 4.54 -9.42 9.11
C SER A 35 5.51 -10.38 9.82
N GLY A 36 6.80 -10.06 9.78
CA GLY A 36 7.85 -10.92 10.34
C GLY A 36 7.77 -11.12 11.85
N ASP A 37 7.06 -10.29 12.56
CA ASP A 37 6.80 -10.35 14.01
C ASP A 37 5.58 -11.22 14.38
N GLY A 38 4.89 -11.79 13.39
CA GLY A 38 3.77 -12.70 13.59
C GLY A 38 2.42 -12.04 13.86
N VAL A 39 2.34 -10.72 13.75
CA VAL A 39 1.07 -9.96 13.82
C VAL A 39 0.63 -9.50 12.45
N ASN A 40 -0.61 -9.00 12.33
CA ASN A 40 -1.13 -8.47 11.07
C ASN A 40 -0.26 -7.30 10.59
N LEU A 41 -0.11 -7.14 9.28
CA LEU A 41 0.68 -6.04 8.72
C LEU A 41 0.17 -4.67 9.19
N PHE A 42 -1.15 -4.47 9.21
CA PHE A 42 -1.76 -3.26 9.76
C PHE A 42 -2.47 -3.59 11.07
N THR A 43 -1.91 -3.14 12.17
CA THR A 43 -2.41 -3.43 13.51
C THR A 43 -2.37 -2.20 14.41
N ALA A 44 -3.22 -2.19 15.42
CA ALA A 44 -3.24 -1.17 16.46
C ALA A 44 -3.41 -1.80 17.84
N VAL A 45 -2.84 -1.16 18.84
CA VAL A 45 -3.06 -1.54 20.24
C VAL A 45 -4.54 -1.35 20.57
N GLY A 46 -5.18 -2.41 21.08
CA GLY A 46 -6.57 -2.38 21.51
C GLY A 46 -7.62 -2.46 20.40
N ASP A 47 -7.23 -2.83 19.17
CA ASP A 47 -8.17 -2.95 18.05
C ASP A 47 -9.10 -4.17 18.12
N GLY A 48 -8.82 -5.12 19.02
CA GLY A 48 -9.63 -6.33 19.23
C GLY A 48 -9.62 -7.32 18.05
N ILE A 49 -8.80 -7.10 17.03
CA ILE A 49 -8.71 -7.97 15.86
C ILE A 49 -7.78 -9.14 16.17
N ALA A 50 -8.17 -10.35 15.75
CA ALA A 50 -7.33 -11.53 15.89
C ALA A 50 -5.99 -11.34 15.14
N GLY A 51 -4.86 -11.56 15.82
CA GLY A 51 -3.52 -11.25 15.32
C GLY A 51 -3.18 -9.76 15.33
N GLY A 52 -4.03 -8.91 15.92
CA GLY A 52 -3.77 -7.51 16.24
C GLY A 52 -3.12 -7.38 17.62
N GLY A 53 -3.05 -6.15 18.10
CA GLY A 53 -2.47 -5.83 19.41
C GLY A 53 -1.25 -4.94 19.34
N GLY A 54 -0.90 -4.50 18.13
CA GLY A 54 0.27 -3.68 17.84
C GLY A 54 1.53 -4.51 17.55
N HIS A 55 2.49 -3.88 16.89
CA HIS A 55 3.81 -4.47 16.62
C HIS A 55 4.65 -4.43 17.90
N PRO A 56 5.20 -5.58 18.36
CA PRO A 56 5.92 -5.65 19.62
C PRO A 56 7.27 -4.92 19.55
N GLN A 57 7.58 -4.20 20.62
CA GLN A 57 8.88 -3.54 20.81
C GLN A 57 9.82 -4.41 21.64
N VAL A 58 11.14 -4.29 21.44
CA VAL A 58 12.18 -5.09 22.11
C VAL A 58 12.17 -4.89 23.64
N TYR A 59 11.92 -3.68 24.12
CA TYR A 59 11.92 -3.37 25.55
C TYR A 59 10.52 -3.38 26.20
N GLY A 60 9.56 -3.96 25.52
CA GLY A 60 8.16 -3.99 25.96
C GLY A 60 7.38 -2.78 25.46
N GLY A 61 6.11 -3.00 25.22
CA GLY A 61 5.23 -2.05 24.54
C GLY A 61 4.91 -2.50 23.12
N PHE A 62 4.11 -1.70 22.43
CA PHE A 62 3.62 -2.00 21.10
C PHE A 62 3.51 -0.72 20.26
N ASN A 63 3.86 -0.80 19.00
CA ASN A 63 3.62 0.24 18.01
C ASN A 63 2.33 -0.05 17.24
N SER A 64 1.62 1.01 16.87
CA SER A 64 0.44 0.95 16.02
C SER A 64 0.74 1.63 14.69
N ASN A 65 0.49 0.96 13.56
CA ASN A 65 0.62 1.55 12.23
C ASN A 65 -0.72 1.84 11.55
N ARG A 66 -1.81 1.76 12.33
CA ARG A 66 -3.15 2.22 11.96
C ARG A 66 -3.87 2.78 13.20
N PRO A 67 -4.92 3.60 13.02
CA PRO A 67 -5.77 4.01 14.15
C PRO A 67 -6.53 2.80 14.72
N ALA A 68 -6.77 2.79 16.05
CA ALA A 68 -7.55 1.76 16.73
C ALA A 68 -9.01 1.72 16.22
N THR A 69 -9.57 2.88 15.93
CA THR A 69 -10.91 3.02 15.33
C THR A 69 -10.76 3.36 13.84
N ALA A 70 -11.39 2.57 12.97
CA ALA A 70 -11.41 2.83 11.54
C ALA A 70 -12.07 4.18 11.25
N ALA A 71 -11.49 4.93 10.32
CA ALA A 71 -12.00 6.21 9.87
C ALA A 71 -11.95 6.30 8.34
N ASP A 72 -13.00 6.85 7.74
CA ASP A 72 -13.04 7.13 6.31
C ASP A 72 -12.06 8.26 5.96
N LEU A 73 -11.59 8.28 4.71
CA LEU A 73 -10.72 9.34 4.22
C LEU A 73 -11.45 10.69 4.21
N ASN A 74 -11.01 11.56 5.08
CA ASN A 74 -11.39 12.96 5.15
C ASN A 74 -10.19 13.80 5.62
N GLU A 75 -10.33 15.12 5.64
CA GLU A 75 -9.26 16.02 6.04
C GLU A 75 -8.79 15.74 7.47
N THR A 76 -9.72 15.63 8.43
CA THR A 76 -9.39 15.38 9.84
C THR A 76 -8.71 14.04 10.06
N SER A 77 -9.22 12.95 9.44
CA SER A 77 -8.60 11.63 9.59
C SER A 77 -7.19 11.57 8.95
N LEU A 78 -6.96 12.36 7.91
CA LEU A 78 -5.64 12.46 7.29
C LEU A 78 -4.67 13.29 8.15
N GLU A 79 -5.14 14.38 8.77
CA GLU A 79 -4.37 15.17 9.74
C GLU A 79 -3.98 14.33 10.95
N ASP A 80 -4.92 13.58 11.54
CA ASP A 80 -4.67 12.66 12.65
C ASP A 80 -3.64 11.59 12.28
N ALA A 81 -3.73 11.03 11.07
CA ALA A 81 -2.76 10.05 10.58
C ALA A 81 -1.35 10.66 10.40
N ILE A 82 -1.24 11.88 9.90
CA ILE A 82 0.03 12.60 9.76
C ILE A 82 0.67 12.85 11.13
N ILE A 83 -0.13 13.26 12.12
CA ILE A 83 0.33 13.47 13.50
C ILE A 83 0.79 12.15 14.11
N ALA A 84 0.02 11.07 13.93
CA ALA A 84 0.39 9.74 14.41
C ALA A 84 1.71 9.24 13.80
N ILE A 85 1.91 9.42 12.48
CA ILE A 85 3.16 9.05 11.79
C ILE A 85 4.36 9.82 12.36
N ALA A 86 4.20 11.11 12.66
CA ALA A 86 5.26 11.92 13.25
C ALA A 86 5.68 11.45 14.66
N ALA A 87 4.79 10.74 15.36
CA ALA A 87 5.03 10.19 16.69
C ALA A 87 5.56 8.73 16.67
N TYR A 88 5.83 8.14 15.51
CA TYR A 88 6.32 6.76 15.40
C TYR A 88 7.69 6.60 16.05
N THR A 89 7.83 5.47 16.73
CA THR A 89 9.07 5.08 17.41
C THR A 89 9.66 3.81 16.80
N ASP A 90 10.95 3.64 16.94
CA ASP A 90 11.64 2.41 16.58
C ASP A 90 11.32 1.27 17.59
N GLU A 91 11.87 0.09 17.32
CA GLU A 91 11.75 -1.09 18.21
C GLU A 91 12.27 -0.87 19.63
N ARG A 92 13.05 0.20 19.87
CA ARG A 92 13.61 0.59 21.18
C ARG A 92 12.82 1.73 21.84
N GLY A 93 11.77 2.22 21.20
CA GLY A 93 10.96 3.34 21.68
C GLY A 93 11.56 4.72 21.40
N LEU A 94 12.57 4.83 20.52
CA LEU A 94 13.14 6.11 20.14
C LEU A 94 12.36 6.71 18.96
N LEU A 95 12.07 8.01 19.03
CA LEU A 95 11.35 8.73 17.99
C LEU A 95 12.15 8.73 16.67
N ILE A 96 11.55 8.22 15.59
CA ILE A 96 12.18 8.15 14.27
C ILE A 96 11.88 9.36 13.39
N ALA A 97 10.97 10.25 13.80
CA ALA A 97 10.53 11.44 13.05
C ALA A 97 10.09 11.12 11.61
N ALA A 98 9.34 10.03 11.45
CA ALA A 98 8.81 9.58 10.16
C ALA A 98 7.94 10.66 9.51
N ARG A 99 7.96 10.71 8.18
CA ARG A 99 7.17 11.67 7.40
C ARG A 99 6.35 10.95 6.35
N PRO A 100 5.09 11.33 6.14
CA PRO A 100 4.30 10.83 5.03
C PRO A 100 4.90 11.30 3.70
N ARG A 101 4.84 10.47 2.66
CA ARG A 101 5.31 10.79 1.32
C ARG A 101 4.21 10.74 0.29
N ARG A 102 3.43 9.66 0.30
CA ARG A 102 2.41 9.41 -0.73
C ARG A 102 1.17 8.76 -0.13
N LEU A 103 0.01 9.18 -0.60
CA LEU A 103 -1.27 8.57 -0.29
C LEU A 103 -1.63 7.54 -1.37
N ILE A 104 -2.03 6.32 -0.98
CA ILE A 104 -2.55 5.29 -1.89
C ILE A 104 -4.04 5.13 -1.62
N VAL A 105 -4.84 5.21 -2.68
CA VAL A 105 -6.31 5.13 -2.60
C VAL A 105 -6.88 4.19 -3.65
N PRO A 106 -8.04 3.56 -3.39
CA PRO A 106 -8.83 2.90 -4.42
C PRO A 106 -9.47 3.94 -5.37
N PRO A 107 -9.95 3.52 -6.55
CA PRO A 107 -10.61 4.42 -7.50
C PRO A 107 -11.78 5.22 -6.92
N ASN A 108 -12.51 4.64 -5.97
CA ASN A 108 -13.67 5.27 -5.31
C ASN A 108 -13.29 6.54 -4.53
N LEU A 109 -12.09 6.58 -3.95
CA LEU A 109 -11.62 7.70 -3.15
C LEU A 109 -10.78 8.73 -3.94
N MET A 110 -10.56 8.51 -5.24
CA MET A 110 -9.73 9.37 -6.09
C MET A 110 -10.15 10.84 -6.02
N PHE A 111 -11.45 11.13 -6.18
CA PHE A 111 -11.94 12.51 -6.16
C PHE A 111 -11.92 13.14 -4.75
N VAL A 112 -12.03 12.32 -3.71
CA VAL A 112 -11.89 12.78 -2.32
C VAL A 112 -10.43 13.16 -2.07
N ALA A 113 -9.49 12.31 -2.47
CA ALA A 113 -8.05 12.57 -2.36
C ALA A 113 -7.64 13.86 -3.13
N THR A 114 -8.14 14.04 -4.36
CA THR A 114 -7.90 15.28 -5.13
C THR A 114 -8.38 16.51 -4.37
N ARG A 115 -9.60 16.48 -3.83
CA ARG A 115 -10.14 17.63 -3.09
C ARG A 115 -9.33 17.96 -1.84
N ILE A 116 -8.85 16.94 -1.11
CA ILE A 116 -8.06 17.14 0.11
C ILE A 116 -6.65 17.64 -0.23
N LEU A 117 -6.00 17.07 -1.26
CA LEU A 117 -4.58 17.36 -1.51
C LEU A 117 -4.35 18.55 -2.46
N ASP A 118 -5.28 18.84 -3.37
CA ASP A 118 -5.06 19.83 -4.43
C ASP A 118 -5.86 21.13 -4.21
N SER A 119 -6.87 21.16 -3.34
CA SER A 119 -7.64 22.37 -3.05
C SER A 119 -6.80 23.40 -2.29
N GLU A 120 -6.86 24.65 -2.66
CA GLU A 120 -6.19 25.75 -1.92
C GLU A 120 -6.92 26.12 -0.64
N LEU A 121 -8.24 26.04 -0.68
CA LEU A 121 -9.10 26.33 0.45
C LEU A 121 -9.76 25.04 0.95
N ARG A 122 -10.14 25.07 2.22
CA ARG A 122 -10.86 23.96 2.85
C ARG A 122 -12.23 23.79 2.22
N VAL A 123 -12.54 22.56 1.82
CA VAL A 123 -13.83 22.25 1.18
C VAL A 123 -14.95 22.27 2.21
N SER A 124 -16.08 22.89 1.88
CA SER A 124 -17.30 22.95 2.72
C SER A 124 -17.21 23.83 3.97
N THR A 125 -16.30 24.79 4.01
CA THR A 125 -16.30 25.85 5.03
C THR A 125 -16.83 27.16 4.45
N ALA A 126 -17.55 27.93 5.28
CA ALA A 126 -18.06 29.24 4.90
C ALA A 126 -16.99 30.36 5.00
N ASP A 127 -15.89 30.09 5.69
CA ASP A 127 -14.95 31.11 6.19
C ASP A 127 -13.60 31.14 5.44
N ASN A 128 -13.53 30.72 4.19
CA ASN A 128 -12.28 30.75 3.40
C ASN A 128 -11.03 30.19 4.13
N ASP A 129 -11.21 29.14 4.93
CA ASP A 129 -10.13 28.50 5.64
C ASP A 129 -9.08 27.91 4.69
N ILE A 130 -7.83 28.02 5.07
CA ILE A 130 -6.70 27.46 4.30
C ILE A 130 -6.70 25.93 4.44
N ASN A 131 -6.48 25.23 3.33
CA ASN A 131 -6.18 23.81 3.37
C ASN A 131 -4.75 23.59 3.93
N ALA A 132 -4.66 23.19 5.20
CA ALA A 132 -3.41 23.03 5.91
C ALA A 132 -2.54 21.89 5.30
N ILE A 133 -3.13 20.80 4.85
CA ILE A 133 -2.43 19.64 4.28
C ILE A 133 -1.68 20.04 3.03
N LYS A 134 -2.32 20.77 2.11
CA LYS A 134 -1.70 21.27 0.89
C LYS A 134 -0.63 22.31 1.19
N ASN A 135 -0.94 23.30 2.02
CA ASN A 135 -0.04 24.40 2.30
C ASN A 135 1.24 23.98 3.03
N ASN A 136 1.15 23.00 3.93
CA ASN A 136 2.32 22.43 4.59
C ASN A 136 3.12 21.47 3.69
N GLY A 137 2.58 21.07 2.55
CA GLY A 137 3.19 20.03 1.72
C GLY A 137 3.33 18.69 2.47
N SER A 138 2.37 18.36 3.32
CA SER A 138 2.44 17.20 4.21
C SER A 138 2.57 15.87 3.45
N ILE A 139 2.07 15.79 2.21
CA ILE A 139 2.19 14.63 1.32
C ILE A 139 2.85 15.07 0.01
N PRO A 140 4.18 15.15 -0.04
CA PRO A 140 4.91 15.77 -1.15
C PRO A 140 4.79 15.03 -2.49
N GLU A 141 4.55 13.72 -2.48
CA GLU A 141 4.38 12.91 -3.69
C GLU A 141 2.90 12.78 -4.12
N GLY A 142 1.99 13.50 -3.45
CA GLY A 142 0.57 13.47 -3.75
C GLY A 142 -0.07 12.10 -3.52
N TYR A 143 -1.00 11.71 -4.38
CA TYR A 143 -1.69 10.42 -4.26
C TYR A 143 -1.50 9.54 -5.49
N ALA A 144 -1.65 8.23 -5.30
CA ALA A 144 -1.67 7.23 -6.36
C ALA A 144 -2.93 6.37 -6.25
N VAL A 145 -3.58 6.16 -7.39
CA VAL A 145 -4.76 5.29 -7.46
C VAL A 145 -4.32 3.86 -7.76
N ASN A 146 -4.66 2.93 -6.87
CA ASN A 146 -4.43 1.52 -7.10
C ASN A 146 -5.76 0.81 -7.42
N HIS A 147 -5.91 0.40 -8.67
CA HIS A 147 -7.10 -0.25 -9.21
C HIS A 147 -7.33 -1.68 -8.68
N TYR A 148 -6.34 -2.26 -8.00
CA TYR A 148 -6.38 -3.64 -7.50
C TYR A 148 -6.69 -3.73 -6.00
N LEU A 149 -7.00 -2.61 -5.37
CA LEU A 149 -7.54 -2.59 -4.00
C LEU A 149 -8.98 -3.10 -4.02
N THR A 150 -9.27 -4.02 -3.11
CA THR A 150 -10.61 -4.64 -2.99
C THR A 150 -11.50 -3.87 -2.03
N ASP A 151 -10.92 -3.23 -1.01
CA ASP A 151 -11.64 -2.33 -0.12
C ASP A 151 -11.78 -0.95 -0.76
N THR A 152 -13.03 -0.49 -0.86
CA THR A 152 -13.37 0.78 -1.51
C THR A 152 -13.17 2.00 -0.61
N ASN A 153 -13.01 1.79 0.69
CA ASN A 153 -12.92 2.84 1.71
C ASN A 153 -11.53 2.92 2.36
N ALA A 154 -10.71 1.87 2.25
CA ALA A 154 -9.37 1.87 2.81
C ALA A 154 -8.43 2.83 2.06
N PHE A 155 -7.61 3.55 2.80
CA PHE A 155 -6.51 4.35 2.27
C PHE A 155 -5.23 4.03 3.02
N TYR A 156 -4.08 4.25 2.37
CA TYR A 156 -2.78 3.93 2.91
C TYR A 156 -1.82 5.09 2.71
N ILE A 157 -0.94 5.32 3.67
CA ILE A 157 0.08 6.35 3.60
C ILE A 157 1.45 5.68 3.55
N ILE A 158 2.21 5.95 2.51
CA ILE A 158 3.61 5.57 2.44
C ILE A 158 4.44 6.64 3.14
N THR A 159 5.34 6.22 4.01
CA THR A 159 6.27 7.07 4.74
C THR A 159 7.67 7.06 4.10
N ASP A 160 8.57 7.85 4.63
CA ASP A 160 9.99 7.88 4.26
C ASP A 160 10.84 6.84 5.01
N VAL A 161 10.22 6.06 5.90
CA VAL A 161 10.90 5.01 6.67
C VAL A 161 11.42 3.93 5.70
N PRO A 162 12.71 3.57 5.77
CA PRO A 162 13.27 2.54 4.93
C PRO A 162 12.74 1.15 5.31
N ASN A 163 12.91 0.20 4.40
CA ASN A 163 12.64 -1.22 4.63
C ASN A 163 11.16 -1.64 4.79
N GLY A 164 10.19 -0.82 4.46
CA GLY A 164 8.77 -1.18 4.43
C GLY A 164 8.45 -2.25 3.38
N MET A 165 7.44 -2.01 2.55
CA MET A 165 7.06 -2.94 1.48
C MET A 165 8.14 -3.11 0.43
N LYS A 166 8.50 -4.36 0.11
CA LYS A 166 9.55 -4.73 -0.84
C LYS A 166 9.04 -5.63 -1.95
N HIS A 167 9.57 -5.39 -3.13
CA HIS A 167 9.45 -6.29 -4.28
C HIS A 167 10.80 -6.97 -4.52
N PHE A 168 10.82 -8.29 -4.40
CA PHE A 168 11.99 -9.12 -4.66
C PHE A 168 11.84 -9.78 -6.01
N GLU A 169 12.68 -9.39 -6.98
CA GLU A 169 12.71 -10.03 -8.28
C GLU A 169 13.88 -11.03 -8.34
N ARG A 170 13.55 -12.32 -8.55
CA ARG A 170 14.54 -13.38 -8.70
C ARG A 170 14.84 -13.69 -10.15
N THR A 171 13.81 -13.67 -10.99
CA THR A 171 13.94 -13.91 -12.43
C THR A 171 13.00 -12.92 -13.12
N PRO A 172 13.51 -12.01 -13.96
CA PRO A 172 12.68 -11.10 -14.72
C PRO A 172 11.78 -11.84 -15.71
N LEU A 173 10.84 -11.16 -16.33
CA LEU A 173 9.95 -11.74 -17.31
C LEU A 173 10.75 -12.25 -18.52
N GLU A 174 10.83 -13.55 -18.66
CA GLU A 174 11.42 -14.24 -19.80
C GLU A 174 10.32 -14.83 -20.67
N THR A 175 10.43 -14.65 -21.97
CA THR A 175 9.53 -15.24 -22.95
C THR A 175 10.29 -16.15 -23.88
N SER A 176 9.72 -17.31 -24.18
CA SER A 176 10.28 -18.24 -25.16
C SER A 176 9.19 -18.78 -26.08
N MET A 177 9.59 -19.16 -27.27
CA MET A 177 8.73 -19.75 -28.27
C MET A 177 9.39 -21.02 -28.76
N ASP A 178 8.61 -22.09 -28.89
CA ASP A 178 9.06 -23.38 -29.41
C ASP A 178 8.02 -23.94 -30.37
N GLY A 179 8.49 -24.60 -31.40
CA GLY A 179 7.65 -25.30 -32.39
C GLY A 179 7.52 -26.77 -32.03
N ASP A 180 6.31 -27.27 -31.99
CA ASP A 180 6.06 -28.70 -31.85
C ASP A 180 6.12 -29.36 -33.22
N PHE A 181 7.14 -30.19 -33.44
CA PHE A 181 7.37 -30.85 -34.74
C PHE A 181 6.23 -31.82 -35.08
N ASP A 182 5.68 -32.53 -34.10
CA ASP A 182 4.67 -33.56 -34.32
C ASP A 182 3.30 -32.99 -34.69
N THR A 183 2.93 -31.87 -34.07
CA THR A 183 1.61 -31.27 -34.27
C THR A 183 1.61 -30.02 -35.15
N GLY A 184 2.79 -29.49 -35.48
CA GLY A 184 2.97 -28.26 -36.25
C GLY A 184 2.50 -27.00 -35.48
N ASN A 185 2.21 -27.11 -34.17
CA ASN A 185 1.76 -26.00 -33.32
C ASN A 185 2.94 -25.22 -32.77
N VAL A 186 2.72 -23.92 -32.55
CA VAL A 186 3.69 -23.05 -31.89
C VAL A 186 3.26 -22.84 -30.44
N ARG A 187 4.18 -23.11 -29.50
CA ARG A 187 3.98 -22.94 -28.06
C ARG A 187 4.69 -21.68 -27.57
N TYR A 188 3.97 -20.85 -26.85
CA TYR A 188 4.53 -19.66 -26.19
C TYR A 188 4.61 -19.90 -24.69
N LYS A 189 5.75 -19.57 -24.10
CA LYS A 189 6.00 -19.68 -22.68
C LYS A 189 6.45 -18.33 -22.15
N ALA A 190 5.86 -17.90 -21.03
CA ALA A 190 6.34 -16.80 -20.25
C ALA A 190 6.64 -17.28 -18.81
N ARG A 191 7.74 -16.83 -18.24
CA ARG A 191 8.16 -17.16 -16.89
C ARG A 191 8.71 -15.93 -16.20
N GLU A 192 8.29 -15.70 -14.97
CA GLU A 192 8.91 -14.76 -14.04
C GLU A 192 8.89 -15.36 -12.61
N ARG A 193 9.80 -14.91 -11.76
CA ARG A 193 9.86 -15.30 -10.35
C ARG A 193 10.10 -14.08 -9.52
N TYR A 194 9.13 -13.74 -8.68
CA TYR A 194 9.17 -12.60 -7.78
C TYR A 194 8.41 -12.91 -6.50
N SER A 195 8.62 -12.09 -5.50
CA SER A 195 7.88 -12.09 -4.23
C SER A 195 7.64 -10.67 -3.78
N PHE A 196 6.53 -10.44 -3.11
CA PHE A 196 6.25 -9.23 -2.36
C PHE A 196 6.33 -9.56 -0.87
N GLY A 197 6.89 -8.67 -0.10
CA GLY A 197 7.03 -8.85 1.34
C GLY A 197 7.19 -7.53 2.05
N VAL A 198 7.12 -7.58 3.37
CA VAL A 198 7.37 -6.46 4.27
C VAL A 198 8.45 -6.92 5.23
N SER A 199 9.48 -6.09 5.45
CA SER A 199 10.51 -6.42 6.41
C SER A 199 10.45 -5.56 7.67
N ASP A 200 9.81 -4.40 7.57
CA ASP A 200 9.63 -3.49 8.69
C ASP A 200 8.22 -2.90 8.58
N PRO A 201 7.26 -3.37 9.39
CA PRO A 201 5.85 -3.03 9.27
C PRO A 201 5.49 -1.64 9.81
#